data_83718dcda62959d38a6d20a5ced84ccd
#
_entry.id   83718dcda62959d38a6d20a5ced84ccd
#
_cell.length_a   1.000
_cell.length_b   1.000
_cell.length_c   1.000
_cell.angle_alpha   90.00
_cell.angle_beta   90.00
_cell.angle_gamma   90.00
#
_symmetry.space_group_name_H-M   'P 1'
#
loop_
_entity.id
_entity.type
_entity.pdbx_description
1 polymer ?
#
loop_
_entity_poly.entity_id
_entity_poly.type
_entity_poly.pdbx_seq_one_letter_code
_entity_poly.pdbx_strand_id
1 'polypeptide(L)'
;DAHGDDDHAGEAEGAHGDEGGGDVVKLAPEVAKEAGILLEQAELGALGESLSLPAEIRFDADRMANVTPKVSGVIDRLLVGEGDTVAYGDTLALITSRELAGLKAKWMISKTNEALAAKSLTRLEGLWAQKITSEVNVQTARAEHESAKTESEAAETELHAVGIDHAALEKIATAPDGNNANAYLTAPLAGTIVRRAATLGETVTAGDSSAKVLFTIVDDSVVWADIAV
;
A
#
# COMPACT_ATOMS: atom_id res chain seq x y z
N ASP A 1 -100.54 22.67 -24.70
CA ASP A 1 -101.21 23.95 -24.38
C ASP A 1 -100.14 24.90 -23.97
N ALA A 2 -99.63 25.74 -24.79
CA ALA A 2 -100.16 26.97 -25.38
C ALA A 2 -99.74 28.21 -24.54
N HIS A 3 -99.14 29.06 -25.29
CA HIS A 3 -99.02 30.52 -25.15
C HIS A 3 -98.00 31.05 -24.12
N GLY A 4 -97.23 32.01 -24.40
CA GLY A 4 -97.21 33.00 -25.48
C GLY A 4 -96.21 34.07 -25.08
N ASP A 5 -95.62 34.62 -26.06
CA ASP A 5 -95.02 35.94 -26.25
C ASP A 5 -95.08 36.95 -25.11
N ASP A 6 -93.99 37.67 -24.83
CA ASP A 6 -93.90 39.04 -25.34
C ASP A 6 -92.56 39.70 -24.92
N ASP A 7 -92.09 40.45 -25.86
CA ASP A 7 -91.03 41.42 -25.88
C ASP A 7 -91.08 42.40 -24.70
N HIS A 8 -89.92 42.83 -24.23
CA HIS A 8 -89.62 44.27 -24.14
C HIS A 8 -88.11 44.56 -23.99
N ALA A 9 -87.63 45.33 -24.89
CA ALA A 9 -86.41 46.02 -24.83
C ALA A 9 -86.32 46.97 -23.61
N GLY A 10 -85.13 47.13 -23.07
CA GLY A 10 -84.84 48.14 -22.06
C GLY A 10 -83.36 48.21 -21.79
N GLU A 11 -82.73 49.14 -22.45
CA GLU A 11 -81.31 49.58 -22.22
C GLU A 11 -81.19 50.07 -20.74
N ALA A 12 -80.10 49.66 -20.06
CA ALA A 12 -79.48 50.52 -19.07
C ALA A 12 -78.01 50.06 -18.85
N GLU A 13 -77.08 50.89 -19.25
CA GLU A 13 -75.71 50.87 -18.90
C GLU A 13 -75.51 50.79 -17.38
N GLY A 14 -74.57 49.99 -16.97
CA GLY A 14 -74.08 49.90 -15.59
C GLY A 14 -72.64 49.37 -15.63
N ALA A 15 -71.75 50.21 -16.02
CA ALA A 15 -70.30 50.00 -15.86
C ALA A 15 -70.00 49.89 -14.34
N HIS A 16 -69.64 48.73 -13.86
CA HIS A 16 -68.81 48.62 -12.66
C HIS A 16 -67.42 48.18 -13.11
N GLY A 17 -66.53 49.18 -13.23
CA GLY A 17 -65.15 48.99 -13.36
C GLY A 17 -64.61 48.28 -12.09
N ASP A 18 -64.04 47.13 -12.28
CA ASP A 18 -63.11 46.51 -11.31
C ASP A 18 -61.81 47.29 -11.39
N GLU A 19 -61.72 48.37 -10.58
CA GLU A 19 -60.48 49.09 -10.34
C GLU A 19 -59.58 48.31 -9.38
N GLY A 20 -59.08 47.16 -9.84
CA GLY A 20 -57.87 46.54 -9.33
C GLY A 20 -56.64 47.10 -10.03
N GLY A 21 -56.61 48.38 -10.28
CA GLY A 21 -55.48 49.09 -10.84
C GLY A 21 -54.36 49.26 -9.82
N GLY A 22 -53.53 48.26 -9.63
CA GLY A 22 -52.22 48.51 -9.09
C GLY A 22 -51.54 49.54 -9.99
N ASP A 23 -51.00 50.58 -9.39
CA ASP A 23 -50.28 51.67 -10.07
C ASP A 23 -49.16 51.10 -10.96
N VAL A 24 -49.45 50.90 -12.24
CA VAL A 24 -48.47 50.42 -13.23
C VAL A 24 -47.63 51.61 -13.65
N VAL A 25 -46.46 51.73 -13.09
CA VAL A 25 -45.47 52.70 -13.47
C VAL A 25 -44.74 52.22 -14.71
N LYS A 26 -44.95 52.87 -15.84
CA LYS A 26 -44.18 52.58 -17.07
C LYS A 26 -42.87 53.36 -17.02
N LEU A 27 -41.79 52.64 -16.74
CA LEU A 27 -40.44 53.18 -16.76
C LEU A 27 -39.74 52.82 -18.09
N ALA A 28 -39.10 53.79 -18.70
CA ALA A 28 -38.19 53.53 -19.82
C ALA A 28 -36.98 52.72 -19.32
N PRO A 29 -36.39 51.81 -20.11
CA PRO A 29 -35.29 50.93 -19.69
C PRO A 29 -34.08 51.72 -19.16
N GLU A 30 -33.82 52.93 -19.71
CA GLU A 30 -32.73 53.82 -19.29
C GLU A 30 -32.95 54.36 -17.87
N VAL A 31 -34.20 54.76 -17.58
CA VAL A 31 -34.58 55.32 -16.25
C VAL A 31 -34.59 54.23 -15.18
N ALA A 32 -34.98 53.00 -15.53
CA ALA A 32 -34.90 51.86 -14.63
C ALA A 32 -33.44 51.56 -14.25
N LYS A 33 -32.51 51.67 -15.20
CA LYS A 33 -31.10 51.42 -14.99
C LYS A 33 -30.45 52.52 -14.13
N GLU A 34 -30.81 53.80 -14.33
CA GLU A 34 -30.37 54.94 -13.49
C GLU A 34 -30.93 54.86 -12.06
N ALA A 35 -32.13 54.32 -11.91
CA ALA A 35 -32.73 54.05 -10.59
C ALA A 35 -32.17 52.81 -9.89
N GLY A 36 -31.17 52.09 -10.47
CA GLY A 36 -30.55 50.91 -9.89
C GLY A 36 -31.42 49.63 -9.97
N ILE A 37 -32.48 49.62 -10.81
CA ILE A 37 -33.34 48.46 -10.99
C ILE A 37 -32.65 47.51 -11.95
N LEU A 38 -32.23 46.32 -11.44
CA LEU A 38 -31.69 45.23 -12.23
C LEU A 38 -32.85 44.28 -12.63
N LEU A 39 -32.96 44.06 -13.93
CA LEU A 39 -33.90 43.08 -14.46
C LEU A 39 -33.13 41.83 -14.86
N GLU A 40 -33.48 40.71 -14.29
CA GLU A 40 -32.92 39.39 -14.67
C GLU A 40 -34.03 38.55 -15.24
N GLN A 41 -33.77 37.91 -16.36
CA GLN A 41 -34.70 36.99 -16.99
C GLN A 41 -34.72 35.69 -16.24
N ALA A 42 -35.88 35.25 -15.75
CA ALA A 42 -36.02 33.97 -15.12
C ALA A 42 -35.87 32.84 -16.16
N GLU A 43 -34.88 32.04 -16.00
CA GLU A 43 -34.65 30.84 -16.81
C GLU A 43 -35.13 29.58 -16.07
N LEU A 44 -35.52 28.56 -16.86
CA LEU A 44 -35.81 27.23 -16.29
C LEU A 44 -34.53 26.61 -15.75
N GLY A 45 -34.33 26.62 -14.46
CA GLY A 45 -33.24 25.98 -13.78
C GLY A 45 -33.68 24.67 -13.11
N ALA A 46 -32.80 23.67 -13.09
CA ALA A 46 -33.02 22.47 -12.29
C ALA A 46 -32.76 22.82 -10.81
N LEU A 47 -33.78 22.73 -9.99
CA LEU A 47 -33.64 22.75 -8.52
C LEU A 47 -33.18 21.34 -8.10
N GLY A 48 -31.87 21.18 -7.89
CA GLY A 48 -31.32 19.97 -7.28
C GLY A 48 -31.47 20.06 -5.75
N GLU A 49 -32.08 19.06 -5.14
CA GLU A 49 -31.94 18.88 -3.70
C GLU A 49 -30.51 18.50 -3.37
N SER A 50 -29.78 19.32 -2.63
CA SER A 50 -28.47 18.98 -2.10
C SER A 50 -28.61 18.50 -0.68
N LEU A 51 -28.15 17.26 -0.42
CA LEU A 51 -28.09 16.70 0.91
C LEU A 51 -26.64 16.75 1.40
N SER A 52 -26.39 17.45 2.50
CA SER A 52 -25.08 17.49 3.14
C SER A 52 -25.06 16.48 4.30
N LEU A 53 -24.21 15.47 4.19
CA LEU A 53 -24.06 14.42 5.20
C LEU A 53 -22.66 14.46 5.81
N PRO A 54 -22.53 14.20 7.13
CA PRO A 54 -21.22 13.98 7.74
C PRO A 54 -20.61 12.68 7.22
N ALA A 55 -19.32 12.71 6.90
CA ALA A 55 -18.58 11.54 6.47
C ALA A 55 -17.25 11.43 7.23
N GLU A 56 -16.83 10.21 7.56
CA GLU A 56 -15.52 9.88 8.10
C GLU A 56 -14.68 9.24 7.02
N ILE A 57 -13.47 9.79 6.78
CA ILE A 57 -12.53 9.22 5.83
C ILE A 57 -11.69 8.16 6.53
N ARG A 58 -11.62 6.97 5.95
CA ARG A 58 -10.82 5.83 6.44
C ARG A 58 -9.94 5.28 5.34
N PHE A 59 -8.79 4.77 5.72
CA PHE A 59 -7.93 4.04 4.80
C PHE A 59 -8.53 2.67 4.45
N ASP A 60 -8.27 2.23 3.23
CA ASP A 60 -8.64 0.89 2.80
C ASP A 60 -7.73 -0.14 3.49
N ALA A 61 -8.32 -1.06 4.26
CA ALA A 61 -7.59 -2.10 4.99
C ALA A 61 -6.83 -3.05 4.05
N ASP A 62 -7.32 -3.26 2.83
CA ASP A 62 -6.66 -4.11 1.82
C ASP A 62 -5.44 -3.43 1.18
N ARG A 63 -5.30 -2.11 1.38
CA ARG A 63 -4.19 -1.28 0.90
C ARG A 63 -3.29 -0.79 2.02
N MET A 64 -3.32 -1.45 3.16
CA MET A 64 -2.51 -1.13 4.32
C MET A 64 -1.58 -2.29 4.66
N ALA A 65 -0.32 -1.99 4.95
CA ALA A 65 0.65 -2.98 5.41
C ALA A 65 1.23 -2.60 6.77
N ASN A 66 1.18 -3.56 7.68
CA ASN A 66 1.87 -3.49 8.96
C ASN A 66 3.22 -4.20 8.85
N VAL A 67 4.30 -3.46 9.00
CA VAL A 67 5.66 -3.97 8.86
C VAL A 67 6.21 -4.36 10.23
N THR A 68 6.47 -5.64 10.40
CA THR A 68 7.06 -6.24 11.60
C THR A 68 8.47 -6.77 11.30
N PRO A 69 9.37 -6.87 12.30
CA PRO A 69 10.69 -7.42 12.08
C PRO A 69 10.62 -8.94 11.80
N LYS A 70 11.41 -9.42 10.84
CA LYS A 70 11.54 -10.84 10.51
C LYS A 70 12.67 -11.52 11.28
N VAL A 71 13.56 -10.75 11.90
CA VAL A 71 14.65 -11.22 12.76
C VAL A 71 14.71 -10.39 14.03
N SER A 72 15.14 -11.02 15.12
CA SER A 72 15.37 -10.34 16.38
C SER A 72 16.70 -9.59 16.37
N GLY A 73 16.72 -8.37 16.93
CA GLY A 73 17.92 -7.55 16.91
C GLY A 73 17.71 -6.16 17.49
N VAL A 74 18.64 -5.27 17.20
CA VAL A 74 18.60 -3.85 17.62
C VAL A 74 18.49 -2.97 16.36
N ILE A 75 17.61 -1.99 16.40
CA ILE A 75 17.46 -1.00 15.34
C ILE A 75 18.69 -0.08 15.34
N ASP A 76 19.55 -0.21 14.33
CA ASP A 76 20.77 0.58 14.17
C ASP A 76 20.51 1.90 13.45
N ARG A 77 19.64 1.89 12.43
CA ARG A 77 19.26 3.08 11.67
C ARG A 77 17.79 3.08 11.28
N LEU A 78 17.24 4.28 11.28
CA LEU A 78 15.93 4.58 10.71
C LEU A 78 16.16 5.47 9.48
N LEU A 79 15.67 5.06 8.31
CA LEU A 79 15.90 5.74 7.05
C LEU A 79 14.71 6.59 6.62
N VAL A 80 13.55 6.34 7.22
CA VAL A 80 12.27 6.98 6.89
C VAL A 80 11.51 7.40 8.15
N GLY A 81 10.66 8.41 8.00
CA GLY A 81 9.81 8.97 9.04
C GLY A 81 8.31 8.84 8.73
N GLU A 82 7.47 9.31 9.65
CA GLU A 82 6.03 9.47 9.38
C GLU A 82 5.81 10.57 8.35
N GLY A 83 4.92 10.32 7.39
CA GLY A 83 4.63 11.21 6.26
C GLY A 83 5.52 10.99 5.04
N ASP A 84 6.58 10.18 5.13
CA ASP A 84 7.42 9.88 3.97
C ASP A 84 6.72 8.91 3.01
N THR A 85 6.88 9.15 1.72
CA THR A 85 6.42 8.24 0.67
C THR A 85 7.53 7.25 0.32
N VAL A 86 7.18 5.97 0.22
CA VAL A 86 8.11 4.87 -0.07
C VAL A 86 7.62 4.05 -1.26
N ALA A 87 8.56 3.51 -2.03
CA ALA A 87 8.30 2.54 -3.07
C ALA A 87 8.36 1.11 -2.52
N TYR A 88 7.78 0.15 -3.25
CA TYR A 88 7.94 -1.27 -2.94
C TYR A 88 9.42 -1.66 -2.89
N GLY A 89 9.87 -2.28 -1.81
CA GLY A 89 11.24 -2.73 -1.62
C GLY A 89 12.19 -1.68 -1.01
N ASP A 90 11.76 -0.44 -0.82
CA ASP A 90 12.57 0.58 -0.16
C ASP A 90 12.92 0.18 1.27
N THR A 91 14.14 0.49 1.68
CA THR A 91 14.62 0.19 3.04
C THR A 91 14.11 1.21 4.04
N LEU A 92 13.35 0.75 5.03
CA LEU A 92 12.76 1.56 6.08
C LEU A 92 13.71 1.71 7.28
N ALA A 93 14.33 0.60 7.67
CA ALA A 93 15.23 0.53 8.82
C ALA A 93 16.32 -0.52 8.63
N LEU A 94 17.39 -0.35 9.36
CA LEU A 94 18.48 -1.32 9.50
C LEU A 94 18.43 -1.92 10.90
N ILE A 95 18.40 -3.26 10.98
CA ILE A 95 18.38 -4.01 12.24
C ILE A 95 19.67 -4.83 12.31
N THR A 96 20.44 -4.67 13.39
CA THR A 96 21.61 -5.51 13.66
C THR A 96 21.16 -6.75 14.42
N SER A 97 21.30 -7.93 13.80
CA SER A 97 20.82 -9.21 14.31
C SER A 97 21.98 -10.22 14.47
N ARG A 98 22.15 -10.75 15.69
CA ARG A 98 23.09 -11.86 15.95
C ARG A 98 22.58 -13.17 15.37
N GLU A 99 21.27 -13.37 15.37
CA GLU A 99 20.61 -14.53 14.79
C GLU A 99 20.93 -14.60 13.29
N LEU A 100 20.70 -13.50 12.56
CA LEU A 100 21.02 -13.43 11.13
C LEU A 100 22.51 -13.65 10.85
N ALA A 101 23.41 -13.09 11.66
CA ALA A 101 24.83 -13.32 11.52
C ALA A 101 25.18 -14.81 11.68
N GLY A 102 24.54 -15.50 12.64
CA GLY A 102 24.69 -16.95 12.84
C GLY A 102 24.21 -17.77 11.66
N LEU A 103 23.02 -17.45 11.11
CA LEU A 103 22.46 -18.12 9.93
C LEU A 103 23.35 -17.93 8.70
N LYS A 104 23.84 -16.72 8.48
CA LYS A 104 24.77 -16.43 7.35
C LYS A 104 26.09 -17.20 7.49
N ALA A 105 26.67 -17.25 8.71
CA ALA A 105 27.88 -18.03 8.96
C ALA A 105 27.66 -19.52 8.71
N LYS A 106 26.55 -20.10 9.19
CA LYS A 106 26.17 -21.49 8.96
C LYS A 106 26.07 -21.78 7.46
N TRP A 107 25.38 -20.93 6.72
CA TRP A 107 25.26 -21.08 5.25
C TRP A 107 26.62 -21.00 4.53
N MET A 108 27.49 -20.06 4.90
CA MET A 108 28.82 -19.95 4.30
C MET A 108 29.68 -21.18 4.54
N ILE A 109 29.61 -21.76 5.74
CA ILE A 109 30.32 -22.99 6.10
C ILE A 109 29.78 -24.17 5.26
N SER A 110 28.44 -24.36 5.22
CA SER A 110 27.85 -25.47 4.46
C SER A 110 28.12 -25.33 2.96
N LYS A 111 28.08 -24.13 2.41
CA LYS A 111 28.43 -23.85 1.00
C LYS A 111 29.89 -24.17 0.68
N THR A 112 30.80 -23.88 1.61
CA THR A 112 32.23 -24.22 1.48
C THR A 112 32.44 -25.73 1.52
N ASN A 113 31.74 -26.44 2.40
CA ASN A 113 31.78 -27.90 2.50
C ASN A 113 31.22 -28.57 1.24
N GLU A 114 30.11 -28.09 0.70
CA GLU A 114 29.55 -28.54 -0.58
C GLU A 114 30.58 -28.39 -1.72
N ALA A 115 31.20 -27.22 -1.83
CA ALA A 115 32.22 -26.96 -2.85
C ALA A 115 33.45 -27.87 -2.71
N LEU A 116 33.86 -28.19 -1.46
CA LEU A 116 34.96 -29.10 -1.18
C LEU A 116 34.59 -30.55 -1.57
N ALA A 117 33.42 -31.02 -1.18
CA ALA A 117 32.92 -32.34 -1.51
C ALA A 117 32.74 -32.53 -3.04
N ALA A 118 32.23 -31.50 -3.75
CA ALA A 118 32.12 -31.50 -5.21
C ALA A 118 33.49 -31.66 -5.90
N LYS A 119 34.52 -30.92 -5.42
CA LYS A 119 35.90 -31.07 -5.95
C LYS A 119 36.49 -32.44 -5.67
N SER A 120 36.20 -33.04 -4.50
CA SER A 120 36.62 -34.38 -4.13
C SER A 120 35.97 -35.42 -5.04
N LEU A 121 34.67 -35.33 -5.26
CA LEU A 121 33.95 -36.21 -6.18
C LEU A 121 34.51 -36.13 -7.60
N THR A 122 34.64 -34.92 -8.16
CA THR A 122 35.19 -34.71 -9.52
C THR A 122 36.59 -35.33 -9.67
N ARG A 123 37.45 -35.17 -8.66
CA ARG A 123 38.77 -35.79 -8.65
C ARG A 123 38.71 -37.32 -8.64
N LEU A 124 37.86 -37.91 -7.78
CA LEU A 124 37.75 -39.38 -7.67
C LEU A 124 37.08 -39.98 -8.91
N GLU A 125 36.14 -39.33 -9.54
CA GLU A 125 35.55 -39.75 -10.82
C GLU A 125 36.62 -39.76 -11.94
N GLY A 126 37.50 -38.73 -11.98
CA GLY A 126 38.63 -38.68 -12.91
C GLY A 126 39.64 -39.80 -12.68
N LEU A 127 39.98 -40.13 -11.42
CA LEU A 127 40.86 -41.25 -11.07
C LEU A 127 40.22 -42.63 -11.36
N TRP A 128 38.90 -42.75 -11.16
CA TRP A 128 38.19 -43.98 -11.49
C TRP A 128 38.15 -44.24 -13.01
N ALA A 129 37.94 -43.22 -13.81
CA ALA A 129 37.99 -43.32 -15.27
C ALA A 129 39.37 -43.83 -15.76
N GLN A 130 40.43 -43.54 -15.01
CA GLN A 130 41.81 -44.01 -15.26
C GLN A 130 42.07 -45.37 -14.57
N LYS A 131 41.08 -45.97 -13.89
CA LYS A 131 41.22 -47.24 -13.13
C LYS A 131 42.22 -47.20 -11.98
N ILE A 132 42.43 -46.00 -11.39
CA ILE A 132 43.38 -45.77 -10.28
C ILE A 132 42.71 -45.95 -8.91
N THR A 133 41.38 -45.70 -8.82
CA THR A 133 40.62 -45.81 -7.58
C THR A 133 39.47 -46.85 -7.74
N SER A 134 38.90 -47.24 -6.62
CA SER A 134 37.74 -48.18 -6.61
C SER A 134 36.41 -47.44 -6.82
N GLU A 135 35.43 -48.16 -7.35
CA GLU A 135 34.06 -47.63 -7.47
C GLU A 135 33.45 -47.24 -6.10
N VAL A 136 33.79 -48.01 -5.05
CA VAL A 136 33.34 -47.72 -3.69
C VAL A 136 33.75 -46.35 -3.24
N ASN A 137 34.98 -45.91 -3.53
CA ASN A 137 35.45 -44.56 -3.17
C ASN A 137 34.70 -43.47 -3.91
N VAL A 138 34.32 -43.70 -5.17
CA VAL A 138 33.46 -42.74 -5.93
C VAL A 138 32.07 -42.68 -5.37
N GLN A 139 31.48 -43.83 -5.01
CA GLN A 139 30.14 -43.89 -4.40
C GLN A 139 30.10 -43.16 -3.04
N THR A 140 31.17 -43.37 -2.21
CA THR A 140 31.30 -42.64 -0.94
C THR A 140 31.40 -41.14 -1.16
N ALA A 141 32.26 -40.68 -2.07
CA ALA A 141 32.38 -39.24 -2.36
C ALA A 141 31.10 -38.62 -2.95
N ARG A 142 30.32 -39.41 -3.70
CA ARG A 142 29.02 -38.98 -4.21
C ARG A 142 28.01 -38.82 -3.07
N ALA A 143 27.96 -39.74 -2.13
CA ALA A 143 27.12 -39.67 -0.95
C ALA A 143 27.50 -38.47 -0.06
N GLU A 144 28.82 -38.22 0.12
CA GLU A 144 29.33 -37.06 0.86
C GLU A 144 28.93 -35.72 0.21
N HIS A 145 29.04 -35.64 -1.14
CA HIS A 145 28.63 -34.46 -1.88
C HIS A 145 27.12 -34.21 -1.78
N GLU A 146 26.29 -35.24 -1.93
CA GLU A 146 24.83 -35.12 -1.78
C GLU A 146 24.43 -34.70 -0.35
N SER A 147 25.09 -35.22 0.67
CA SER A 147 24.89 -34.80 2.06
C SER A 147 25.24 -33.33 2.26
N ALA A 148 26.43 -32.89 1.82
CA ALA A 148 26.89 -31.52 1.94
C ALA A 148 26.00 -30.53 1.15
N LYS A 149 25.51 -30.94 -0.01
CA LYS A 149 24.56 -30.19 -0.83
C LYS A 149 23.23 -30.00 -0.09
N THR A 150 22.67 -31.07 0.50
CA THR A 150 21.44 -31.01 1.28
C THR A 150 21.59 -30.06 2.49
N GLU A 151 22.73 -30.11 3.18
CA GLU A 151 23.02 -29.19 4.30
C GLU A 151 23.10 -27.74 3.84
N SER A 152 23.68 -27.47 2.67
CA SER A 152 23.77 -26.14 2.07
C SER A 152 22.38 -25.60 1.69
N GLU A 153 21.55 -26.43 1.05
CA GLU A 153 20.16 -26.08 0.67
C GLU A 153 19.27 -25.85 1.92
N ALA A 154 19.47 -26.63 2.98
CA ALA A 154 18.75 -26.41 4.24
C ALA A 154 19.12 -25.07 4.89
N ALA A 155 20.43 -24.73 4.95
CA ALA A 155 20.88 -23.47 5.47
C ALA A 155 20.41 -22.26 4.62
N GLU A 156 20.32 -22.42 3.30
CA GLU A 156 19.74 -21.43 2.39
C GLU A 156 18.25 -21.20 2.67
N THR A 157 17.50 -22.30 2.89
CA THR A 157 16.07 -22.25 3.23
C THR A 157 15.83 -21.51 4.56
N GLU A 158 16.69 -21.71 5.57
CA GLU A 158 16.62 -20.96 6.83
C GLU A 158 16.80 -19.44 6.60
N LEU A 159 17.71 -19.03 5.70
CA LEU A 159 17.90 -17.62 5.33
C LEU A 159 16.72 -17.05 4.54
N HIS A 160 16.11 -17.83 3.65
CA HIS A 160 14.90 -17.40 2.94
C HIS A 160 13.73 -17.19 3.90
N ALA A 161 13.57 -18.02 4.92
CA ALA A 161 12.52 -17.89 5.92
C ALA A 161 12.58 -16.54 6.67
N VAL A 162 13.79 -15.99 6.87
CA VAL A 162 13.97 -14.66 7.48
C VAL A 162 13.98 -13.51 6.46
N GLY A 163 13.66 -13.81 5.19
CA GLY A 163 13.45 -12.80 4.14
C GLY A 163 14.70 -12.38 3.37
N ILE A 164 15.77 -13.17 3.42
CA ILE A 164 16.95 -13.01 2.57
C ILE A 164 16.68 -13.70 1.24
N ASP A 165 16.63 -12.96 0.14
CA ASP A 165 16.45 -13.51 -1.20
C ASP A 165 17.76 -14.04 -1.80
N HIS A 166 17.65 -14.76 -2.91
CA HIS A 166 18.80 -15.36 -3.59
C HIS A 166 19.83 -14.30 -4.07
N ALA A 167 19.36 -13.13 -4.52
CA ALA A 167 20.24 -12.05 -4.95
C ALA A 167 21.03 -11.43 -3.78
N ALA A 168 20.43 -11.40 -2.58
CA ALA A 168 21.10 -10.98 -1.37
C ALA A 168 22.14 -12.01 -0.90
N LEU A 169 21.87 -13.33 -1.07
CA LEU A 169 22.81 -14.40 -0.76
C LEU A 169 24.09 -14.31 -1.61
N GLU A 170 23.99 -14.06 -2.91
CA GLU A 170 25.15 -13.87 -3.79
C GLU A 170 26.00 -12.67 -3.33
N LYS A 171 25.38 -11.58 -2.90
CA LYS A 171 26.10 -10.42 -2.36
C LYS A 171 26.80 -10.73 -1.04
N ILE A 172 26.20 -11.55 -0.18
CA ILE A 172 26.80 -12.00 1.08
C ILE A 172 28.08 -12.81 0.81
N ALA A 173 28.07 -13.71 -0.16
CA ALA A 173 29.22 -14.53 -0.51
C ALA A 173 30.43 -13.70 -0.99
N THR A 174 30.20 -12.50 -1.50
CA THR A 174 31.22 -11.61 -2.07
C THR A 174 31.52 -10.37 -1.22
N ALA A 175 30.73 -10.12 -0.15
CA ALA A 175 30.87 -8.93 0.68
C ALA A 175 32.05 -9.05 1.65
N PRO A 176 32.86 -7.97 1.84
CA PRO A 176 33.87 -7.94 2.87
C PRO A 176 33.24 -7.99 4.29
N ASP A 177 33.99 -8.57 5.24
CA ASP A 177 33.60 -8.72 6.63
C ASP A 177 33.06 -7.42 7.24
N GLY A 178 31.86 -7.43 7.81
CA GLY A 178 31.26 -6.30 8.51
C GLY A 178 29.74 -6.14 8.35
N ASN A 179 29.14 -6.59 7.24
CA ASN A 179 27.71 -6.44 6.98
C ASN A 179 26.87 -7.69 7.33
N ASN A 180 27.49 -8.72 7.91
CA ASN A 180 26.82 -10.02 8.11
C ASN A 180 25.69 -10.00 9.12
N ALA A 181 25.69 -9.04 10.07
CA ALA A 181 24.64 -8.89 11.08
C ALA A 181 23.47 -7.99 10.65
N ASN A 182 23.56 -7.33 9.49
CA ASN A 182 22.57 -6.35 9.07
C ASN A 182 21.38 -7.01 8.37
N ALA A 183 20.19 -6.77 8.91
CA ALA A 183 18.90 -7.07 8.29
C ALA A 183 18.25 -5.78 7.82
N TYR A 184 17.81 -5.75 6.57
CA TYR A 184 17.09 -4.61 5.99
C TYR A 184 15.59 -4.84 6.13
N LEU A 185 14.91 -3.93 6.81
CA LEU A 185 13.46 -3.92 6.88
C LEU A 185 12.94 -3.12 5.67
N THR A 186 12.24 -3.79 4.77
CA THR A 186 11.80 -3.19 3.50
C THR A 186 10.29 -2.99 3.44
N ALA A 187 9.85 -2.03 2.61
CA ALA A 187 8.45 -1.74 2.36
C ALA A 187 7.80 -2.86 1.52
N PRO A 188 6.72 -3.51 2.00
CA PRO A 188 6.02 -4.56 1.26
C PRO A 188 5.04 -4.02 0.22
N LEU A 189 4.78 -2.72 0.21
CA LEU A 189 3.97 -2.01 -0.79
C LEU A 189 4.47 -0.56 -0.94
N ALA A 190 4.13 0.07 -2.05
CA ALA A 190 4.35 1.50 -2.25
C ALA A 190 3.24 2.29 -1.56
N GLY A 191 3.58 3.41 -0.91
CA GLY A 191 2.61 4.24 -0.22
C GLY A 191 3.24 5.22 0.76
N THR A 192 2.41 5.79 1.63
CA THR A 192 2.84 6.76 2.65
C THR A 192 2.91 6.10 4.03
N ILE A 193 3.95 6.41 4.80
CA ILE A 193 4.12 5.94 6.18
C ILE A 193 3.20 6.75 7.09
N VAL A 194 2.11 6.13 7.56
CA VAL A 194 1.13 6.78 8.45
C VAL A 194 1.47 6.62 9.92
N ARG A 195 2.31 5.64 10.26
CA ARG A 195 2.75 5.40 11.64
C ARG A 195 4.14 4.80 11.68
N ARG A 196 4.99 5.35 12.55
CA ARG A 196 6.32 4.81 12.89
C ARG A 196 6.41 4.59 14.40
N ALA A 197 6.36 3.33 14.83
CA ALA A 197 6.56 2.95 16.23
C ALA A 197 8.00 2.50 16.52
N ALA A 198 8.85 2.45 15.49
CA ALA A 198 10.26 2.10 15.59
C ALA A 198 11.07 3.24 16.23
N THR A 199 11.95 2.90 17.17
CA THR A 199 12.87 3.84 17.83
C THR A 199 14.32 3.38 17.62
N LEU A 200 15.22 4.32 17.38
CA LEU A 200 16.65 4.04 17.24
C LEU A 200 17.21 3.42 18.55
N GLY A 201 17.98 2.34 18.43
CA GLY A 201 18.54 1.61 19.59
C GLY A 201 17.55 0.67 20.29
N GLU A 202 16.31 0.60 19.83
CA GLU A 202 15.30 -0.30 20.38
C GLU A 202 15.61 -1.75 20.01
N THR A 203 15.45 -2.67 20.98
CA THR A 203 15.52 -4.11 20.74
C THR A 203 14.16 -4.59 20.25
N VAL A 204 14.16 -5.27 19.11
CA VAL A 204 12.98 -5.87 18.48
C VAL A 204 13.07 -7.39 18.49
N THR A 205 11.92 -8.05 18.63
CA THR A 205 11.81 -9.51 18.62
C THR A 205 10.95 -9.93 17.45
N ALA A 206 11.40 -10.95 16.72
CA ALA A 206 10.69 -11.54 15.59
C ALA A 206 10.02 -12.87 15.99
N GLY A 207 9.04 -13.31 15.17
CA GLY A 207 8.50 -14.67 15.24
C GLY A 207 7.37 -14.88 16.24
N ASP A 208 6.86 -13.85 16.90
CA ASP A 208 5.73 -13.97 17.81
C ASP A 208 4.49 -13.22 17.29
N SER A 209 3.29 -13.73 17.61
CA SER A 209 2.02 -13.04 17.34
C SER A 209 1.89 -11.69 18.02
N SER A 210 2.77 -11.43 19.00
CA SER A 210 2.92 -10.15 19.71
C SER A 210 4.03 -9.26 19.13
N ALA A 211 4.62 -9.61 17.97
CA ALA A 211 5.67 -8.80 17.36
C ALA A 211 5.20 -7.37 17.11
N LYS A 212 5.95 -6.41 17.63
CA LYS A 212 5.62 -4.99 17.52
C LYS A 212 5.58 -4.56 16.05
N VAL A 213 4.48 -3.94 15.62
CA VAL A 213 4.41 -3.26 14.33
C VAL A 213 5.33 -2.04 14.38
N LEU A 214 6.36 -2.02 13.54
CA LEU A 214 7.37 -0.95 13.51
C LEU A 214 6.94 0.20 12.58
N PHE A 215 6.32 -0.12 11.45
CA PHE A 215 5.78 0.85 10.49
C PHE A 215 4.41 0.40 10.02
N THR A 216 3.54 1.37 9.75
CA THR A 216 2.29 1.16 9.01
C THR A 216 2.37 2.00 7.74
N ILE A 217 2.25 1.35 6.58
CA ILE A 217 2.30 1.95 5.26
C ILE A 217 0.92 1.82 4.64
N VAL A 218 0.44 2.87 4.00
CA VAL A 218 -0.87 2.92 3.35
C VAL A 218 -0.71 3.44 1.93
N ASP A 219 -1.30 2.75 0.99
CA ASP A 219 -1.54 3.30 -0.34
C ASP A 219 -2.78 4.20 -0.25
N ASP A 220 -2.54 5.50 -0.18
CA ASP A 220 -3.55 6.55 -0.03
C ASP A 220 -4.20 7.00 -1.34
N SER A 221 -3.94 6.30 -2.43
CA SER A 221 -4.56 6.55 -3.74
C SER A 221 -6.08 6.35 -3.74
N VAL A 222 -6.60 5.54 -2.81
CA VAL A 222 -8.02 5.28 -2.60
C VAL A 222 -8.32 5.30 -1.10
N VAL A 223 -9.39 6.01 -0.74
CA VAL A 223 -9.90 6.08 0.63
C VAL A 223 -11.39 5.74 0.67
N TRP A 224 -11.84 5.23 1.79
CA TRP A 224 -13.26 5.00 2.05
C TRP A 224 -13.86 6.22 2.73
N ALA A 225 -15.09 6.56 2.37
CA ALA A 225 -15.89 7.55 3.06
C ALA A 225 -17.09 6.86 3.70
N ASP A 226 -17.09 6.73 5.02
CA ASP A 226 -18.23 6.23 5.78
C ASP A 226 -19.21 7.38 6.00
N ILE A 227 -20.40 7.29 5.37
CA ILE A 227 -21.44 8.31 5.42
C ILE A 227 -22.53 7.83 6.36
N ALA A 228 -22.80 8.60 7.41
CA ALA A 228 -23.94 8.34 8.28
C ALA A 228 -25.23 8.85 7.61
N VAL A 229 -26.16 7.93 7.30
CA VAL A 229 -27.47 8.22 6.69
C VAL A 229 -28.57 8.06 7.76
#